data_9d09e0c27c1a53b2936be070937f1c1d
#
_entry.id   9d09e0c27c1a53b2936be070937f1c1d
#
_cell.length_a   1.000
_cell.length_b   1.000
_cell.length_c   1.000
_cell.angle_alpha   90.00
_cell.angle_beta   90.00
_cell.angle_gamma   90.00
#
_symmetry.space_group_name_H-M   'P 1'
#
loop_
_entity.id
_entity.type
_entity.pdbx_description
1 polymer ?
#
loop_
_entity_poly.entity_id
_entity_poly.type
_entity_poly.pdbx_seq_one_letter_code
_entity_poly.pdbx_strand_id
1 'polypeptide(L)'
;VARTTKPEEFAAKRNAILDATQQLVYTKGYERMSIQDVLCALQISGGAFHHYFDSRSALLDALIERIREESTKPLLPIVHDTHLTAVQKLQGFLSALDRLRLAHKLELAEVLRVWYADGNAIVRQRVDEAIVKQRAPLLTEIARQGIREGVFTTVFPDQAGDIIMALLQGMGNTHARMLLSLADGCDQRSVVDDIVATHAAYLEAIERVLGALPNSLDRANAQAVMAWVTALQHAD
;
A
#
# COMPACT_ATOMS: atom_id res chain seq x y z
N VAL A 1 -42.96 -11.30 4.86
CA VAL A 1 -42.68 -9.92 4.41
C VAL A 1 -41.17 -9.77 4.48
N ALA A 2 -40.48 -9.73 3.33
CA ALA A 2 -39.04 -9.49 3.24
C ALA A 2 -38.76 -8.06 3.75
N ARG A 3 -38.04 -7.94 4.85
CA ARG A 3 -37.61 -6.66 5.41
C ARG A 3 -36.53 -6.10 4.50
N THR A 4 -36.86 -5.15 3.64
CA THR A 4 -35.88 -4.43 2.79
C THR A 4 -34.93 -3.69 3.72
N THR A 5 -33.70 -4.19 3.84
CA THR A 5 -32.65 -3.51 4.62
C THR A 5 -32.37 -2.17 3.97
N LYS A 6 -32.35 -1.08 4.76
CA LYS A 6 -32.00 0.24 4.22
C LYS A 6 -30.59 0.17 3.59
N PRO A 7 -30.33 0.82 2.44
CA PRO A 7 -29.01 0.76 1.78
C PRO A 7 -27.84 1.08 2.70
N GLU A 8 -28.01 2.01 3.63
CA GLU A 8 -27.00 2.38 4.61
C GLU A 8 -26.70 1.27 5.63
N GLU A 9 -27.75 0.56 6.12
CA GLU A 9 -27.58 -0.58 7.03
C GLU A 9 -26.90 -1.77 6.33
N PHE A 10 -27.22 -1.97 5.03
CA PHE A 10 -26.55 -2.99 4.22
C PHE A 10 -25.06 -2.68 4.07
N ALA A 11 -24.72 -1.43 3.67
CA ALA A 11 -23.34 -0.98 3.51
C ALA A 11 -22.55 -1.07 4.83
N ALA A 12 -23.13 -0.64 5.95
CA ALA A 12 -22.48 -0.71 7.26
C ALA A 12 -22.16 -2.15 7.67
N LYS A 13 -23.09 -3.09 7.50
CA LYS A 13 -22.85 -4.51 7.83
C LYS A 13 -21.85 -5.16 6.88
N ARG A 14 -21.93 -4.84 5.59
CA ARG A 14 -20.96 -5.31 4.59
C ARG A 14 -19.54 -4.83 4.96
N ASN A 15 -19.38 -3.58 5.35
CA ASN A 15 -18.10 -3.02 5.79
C ASN A 15 -17.61 -3.69 7.08
N ALA A 16 -18.46 -3.93 8.07
CA ALA A 16 -18.07 -4.65 9.29
C ALA A 16 -17.53 -6.06 8.98
N ILE A 17 -18.09 -6.77 8.00
CA ILE A 17 -17.57 -8.08 7.56
C ILE A 17 -16.18 -7.91 6.91
N LEU A 18 -15.98 -6.88 6.10
CA LEU A 18 -14.68 -6.59 5.50
C LEU A 18 -13.64 -6.19 6.55
N ASP A 19 -14.03 -5.41 7.59
CA ASP A 19 -13.14 -5.01 8.69
C ASP A 19 -12.65 -6.24 9.46
N ALA A 20 -13.57 -7.11 9.88
CA ALA A 20 -13.23 -8.35 10.56
C ALA A 20 -12.34 -9.27 9.69
N THR A 21 -12.63 -9.34 8.38
CA THR A 21 -11.83 -10.11 7.42
C THR A 21 -10.42 -9.55 7.32
N GLN A 22 -10.26 -8.24 7.19
CA GLN A 22 -8.96 -7.57 7.12
C GLN A 22 -8.13 -7.82 8.38
N GLN A 23 -8.75 -7.72 9.55
CA GLN A 23 -8.10 -8.02 10.82
C GLN A 23 -7.64 -9.49 10.88
N LEU A 24 -8.47 -10.43 10.44
CA LEU A 24 -8.11 -11.85 10.41
C LEU A 24 -6.98 -12.14 9.41
N VAL A 25 -6.96 -11.48 8.25
CA VAL A 25 -5.87 -11.61 7.27
C VAL A 25 -4.56 -11.08 7.85
N TYR A 26 -4.59 -9.99 8.62
CA TYR A 26 -3.39 -9.39 9.22
C TYR A 26 -2.88 -10.13 10.47
N THR A 27 -3.74 -10.86 11.17
CA THR A 27 -3.36 -11.57 12.41
C THR A 27 -3.15 -13.07 12.19
N LYS A 28 -3.96 -13.71 11.37
CA LYS A 28 -3.96 -15.17 11.16
C LYS A 28 -3.40 -15.61 9.81
N GLY A 29 -3.45 -14.71 8.81
CA GLY A 29 -3.15 -14.99 7.41
C GLY A 29 -4.36 -15.57 6.67
N TYR A 30 -4.44 -15.26 5.35
CA TYR A 30 -5.58 -15.65 4.53
C TYR A 30 -5.77 -17.17 4.43
N GLU A 31 -4.69 -17.95 4.28
CA GLU A 31 -4.81 -19.41 4.16
C GLU A 31 -5.49 -20.04 5.38
N ARG A 32 -5.14 -19.58 6.57
CA ARG A 32 -5.67 -20.09 7.85
C ARG A 32 -7.02 -19.50 8.23
N MET A 33 -7.43 -18.41 7.58
CA MET A 33 -8.73 -17.77 7.82
C MET A 33 -9.84 -18.58 7.16
N SER A 34 -10.91 -18.84 7.88
CA SER A 34 -12.14 -19.46 7.39
C SER A 34 -13.32 -18.47 7.45
N ILE A 35 -14.41 -18.76 6.72
CA ILE A 35 -15.68 -18.02 6.89
C ILE A 35 -16.15 -18.14 8.34
N GLN A 36 -15.97 -19.30 8.97
CA GLN A 36 -16.37 -19.51 10.37
C GLN A 36 -15.66 -18.55 11.33
N ASP A 37 -14.38 -18.22 11.08
CA ASP A 37 -13.67 -17.21 11.90
C ASP A 37 -14.35 -15.84 11.82
N VAL A 38 -14.79 -15.44 10.62
CA VAL A 38 -15.50 -14.17 10.40
C VAL A 38 -16.88 -14.19 11.10
N LEU A 39 -17.62 -15.32 10.99
CA LEU A 39 -18.91 -15.49 11.67
C LEU A 39 -18.75 -15.37 13.19
N CYS A 40 -17.72 -16.02 13.75
CA CYS A 40 -17.42 -15.98 15.18
C CYS A 40 -17.04 -14.56 15.64
N ALA A 41 -16.16 -13.88 14.88
CA ALA A 41 -15.71 -12.52 15.22
C ALA A 41 -16.88 -11.52 15.28
N LEU A 42 -17.87 -11.67 14.41
CA LEU A 42 -19.02 -10.76 14.31
C LEU A 42 -20.29 -11.29 15.00
N GLN A 43 -20.27 -12.50 15.52
CA GLN A 43 -21.44 -13.18 16.12
C GLN A 43 -22.66 -13.20 15.17
N ILE A 44 -22.43 -13.49 13.88
CA ILE A 44 -23.47 -13.59 12.86
C ILE A 44 -23.65 -15.04 12.37
N SER A 45 -24.83 -15.33 11.83
CA SER A 45 -25.09 -16.63 11.22
C SER A 45 -24.53 -16.74 9.80
N GLY A 46 -24.30 -18.00 9.32
CA GLY A 46 -23.90 -18.25 7.93
C GLY A 46 -24.89 -17.67 6.92
N GLY A 47 -26.21 -17.75 7.19
CA GLY A 47 -27.23 -17.13 6.33
C GLY A 47 -27.10 -15.61 6.26
N ALA A 48 -26.77 -14.95 7.38
CA ALA A 48 -26.53 -13.52 7.40
C ALA A 48 -25.28 -13.14 6.59
N PHE A 49 -24.20 -13.94 6.66
CA PHE A 49 -23.00 -13.75 5.84
C PHE A 49 -23.32 -13.87 4.35
N HIS A 50 -24.01 -14.95 3.95
CA HIS A 50 -24.35 -15.20 2.54
C HIS A 50 -25.30 -14.16 1.92
N HIS A 51 -25.94 -13.33 2.74
CA HIS A 51 -26.67 -12.16 2.26
C HIS A 51 -25.74 -11.05 1.70
N TYR A 52 -24.44 -11.02 2.09
CA TYR A 52 -23.46 -10.01 1.69
C TYR A 52 -22.38 -10.55 0.75
N PHE A 53 -21.97 -11.81 0.92
CA PHE A 53 -20.89 -12.44 0.15
C PHE A 53 -21.22 -13.90 -0.16
N ASP A 54 -21.23 -14.24 -1.46
CA ASP A 54 -21.56 -15.59 -1.92
C ASP A 54 -20.51 -16.64 -1.53
N SER A 55 -19.25 -16.22 -1.37
CA SER A 55 -18.13 -17.13 -1.10
C SER A 55 -16.97 -16.40 -0.42
N ARG A 56 -16.01 -17.22 0.08
CA ARG A 56 -14.73 -16.71 0.58
C ARG A 56 -13.93 -15.97 -0.50
N SER A 57 -14.02 -16.41 -1.77
CA SER A 57 -13.37 -15.71 -2.89
C SER A 57 -14.00 -14.34 -3.13
N ALA A 58 -15.34 -14.25 -3.17
CA ALA A 58 -16.05 -12.99 -3.32
C ALA A 58 -15.75 -12.00 -2.18
N LEU A 59 -15.60 -12.52 -0.95
CA LEU A 59 -15.16 -11.74 0.20
C LEU A 59 -13.73 -11.18 0.01
N LEU A 60 -12.79 -12.03 -0.47
CA LEU A 60 -11.43 -11.60 -0.77
C LEU A 60 -11.39 -10.54 -1.89
N ASP A 61 -12.15 -10.75 -2.96
CA ASP A 61 -12.23 -9.80 -4.07
C ASP A 61 -12.70 -8.43 -3.59
N ALA A 62 -13.72 -8.40 -2.74
CA ALA A 62 -14.23 -7.18 -2.14
C ALA A 62 -13.23 -6.52 -1.17
N LEU A 63 -12.46 -7.30 -0.43
CA LEU A 63 -11.40 -6.78 0.45
C LEU A 63 -10.27 -6.15 -0.37
N ILE A 64 -9.81 -6.82 -1.43
CA ILE A 64 -8.78 -6.31 -2.34
C ILE A 64 -9.23 -4.99 -2.97
N GLU A 65 -10.47 -4.95 -3.45
CA GLU A 65 -11.05 -3.73 -4.04
C GLU A 65 -11.07 -2.57 -3.04
N ARG A 66 -11.50 -2.81 -1.80
CA ARG A 66 -11.48 -1.81 -0.73
C ARG A 66 -10.07 -1.30 -0.44
N ILE A 67 -9.10 -2.21 -0.26
CA ILE A 67 -7.69 -1.83 -0.02
C ILE A 67 -7.17 -0.97 -1.17
N ARG A 68 -7.47 -1.34 -2.41
CA ARG A 68 -7.11 -0.60 -3.61
C ARG A 68 -7.68 0.82 -3.59
N GLU A 69 -8.99 0.95 -3.34
CA GLU A 69 -9.67 2.24 -3.30
C GLU A 69 -9.15 3.15 -2.18
N GLU A 70 -9.12 2.64 -0.95
CA GLU A 70 -8.68 3.39 0.22
C GLU A 70 -7.23 3.86 0.09
N SER A 71 -6.35 3.00 -0.44
CA SER A 71 -4.94 3.32 -0.61
C SER A 71 -4.63 4.24 -1.79
N THR A 72 -5.55 4.39 -2.75
CA THR A 72 -5.36 5.28 -3.92
C THR A 72 -6.09 6.62 -3.76
N LYS A 73 -7.22 6.62 -3.05
CA LYS A 73 -8.03 7.84 -2.85
C LYS A 73 -7.23 9.07 -2.41
N PRO A 74 -6.26 8.99 -1.48
CA PRO A 74 -5.45 10.14 -1.06
C PRO A 74 -4.51 10.69 -2.15
N LEU A 75 -4.25 9.93 -3.21
CA LEU A 75 -3.35 10.32 -4.30
C LEU A 75 -4.06 11.17 -5.36
N LEU A 76 -5.37 10.97 -5.55
CA LEU A 76 -6.14 11.62 -6.61
C LEU A 76 -6.12 13.17 -6.52
N PRO A 77 -6.32 13.81 -5.35
CA PRO A 77 -6.25 15.26 -5.25
C PRO A 77 -4.88 15.82 -5.67
N ILE A 78 -3.79 15.09 -5.39
CA ILE A 78 -2.42 15.50 -5.73
C ILE A 78 -2.22 15.44 -7.24
N VAL A 79 -2.62 14.34 -7.86
CA VAL A 79 -2.43 14.12 -9.32
C VAL A 79 -3.27 15.10 -10.14
N HIS A 80 -4.50 15.36 -9.71
CA HIS A 80 -5.45 16.21 -10.45
C HIS A 80 -5.35 17.71 -10.07
N ASP A 81 -4.46 18.12 -9.15
CA ASP A 81 -4.25 19.54 -8.86
C ASP A 81 -3.58 20.23 -10.03
N THR A 82 -4.28 21.18 -10.64
CA THR A 82 -3.80 21.92 -11.81
C THR A 82 -2.74 22.99 -11.47
N HIS A 83 -2.55 23.30 -10.19
CA HIS A 83 -1.57 24.27 -9.71
C HIS A 83 -0.19 23.65 -9.43
N LEU A 84 -0.12 22.32 -9.33
CA LEU A 84 1.13 21.62 -9.05
C LEU A 84 1.87 21.26 -10.34
N THR A 85 3.18 21.49 -10.35
CA THR A 85 4.07 20.99 -11.41
C THR A 85 4.20 19.46 -11.35
N ALA A 86 4.66 18.83 -12.42
CA ALA A 86 4.85 17.38 -12.47
C ALA A 86 5.80 16.87 -11.37
N VAL A 87 6.89 17.62 -11.08
CA VAL A 87 7.82 17.27 -10.00
C VAL A 87 7.12 17.35 -8.63
N GLN A 88 6.35 18.42 -8.39
CA GLN A 88 5.59 18.56 -7.14
C GLN A 88 4.53 17.47 -6.96
N LYS A 89 3.82 17.08 -8.05
CA LYS A 89 2.88 15.96 -8.04
C LYS A 89 3.56 14.65 -7.71
N LEU A 90 4.69 14.37 -8.35
CA LEU A 90 5.45 13.14 -8.09
C LEU A 90 5.95 13.10 -6.64
N GLN A 91 6.52 14.19 -6.15
CA GLN A 91 6.97 14.31 -4.76
C GLN A 91 5.79 14.15 -3.78
N GLY A 92 4.67 14.80 -4.05
CA GLY A 92 3.44 14.68 -3.26
C GLY A 92 2.88 13.25 -3.24
N PHE A 93 2.91 12.57 -4.40
CA PHE A 93 2.51 11.17 -4.55
C PHE A 93 3.38 10.25 -3.68
N LEU A 94 4.72 10.37 -3.76
CA LEU A 94 5.66 9.59 -2.96
C LEU A 94 5.45 9.84 -1.45
N SER A 95 5.35 11.11 -1.05
CA SER A 95 5.10 11.49 0.34
C SER A 95 3.76 10.99 0.86
N ALA A 96 2.73 10.89 0.02
CA ALA A 96 1.44 10.32 0.40
C ALA A 96 1.54 8.81 0.61
N LEU A 97 2.34 8.08 -0.21
CA LEU A 97 2.60 6.66 0.00
C LEU A 97 3.33 6.41 1.34
N ASP A 98 4.29 7.25 1.69
CA ASP A 98 5.00 7.14 2.96
C ASP A 98 4.06 7.40 4.15
N ARG A 99 3.18 8.41 4.06
CA ARG A 99 2.15 8.65 5.09
C ARG A 99 1.20 7.46 5.25
N LEU A 100 0.77 6.82 4.17
CA LEU A 100 -0.08 5.63 4.22
C LEU A 100 0.61 4.46 4.94
N ARG A 101 1.91 4.27 4.71
CA ARG A 101 2.72 3.25 5.41
C ARG A 101 2.87 3.58 6.90
N LEU A 102 2.98 4.87 7.25
CA LEU A 102 3.19 5.34 8.61
C LEU A 102 1.88 5.39 9.45
N ALA A 103 0.72 5.39 8.83
CA ALA A 103 -0.58 5.50 9.53
C ALA A 103 -0.86 4.31 10.47
N HIS A 104 -0.24 3.14 10.21
CA HIS A 104 -0.43 1.89 10.98
C HIS A 104 0.78 1.50 11.83
N LYS A 105 1.48 2.48 12.42
CA LYS A 105 2.78 2.29 13.10
C LYS A 105 2.80 1.23 14.21
N LEU A 106 1.80 1.20 15.07
CA LEU A 106 1.81 0.43 16.31
C LEU A 106 1.67 -1.10 16.10
N GLU A 107 1.12 -1.53 14.96
CA GLU A 107 0.92 -2.94 14.63
C GLU A 107 1.80 -3.40 13.45
N LEU A 108 2.67 -2.50 12.95
CA LEU A 108 3.33 -2.70 11.65
C LEU A 108 4.27 -3.91 11.63
N ALA A 109 5.02 -4.18 12.70
CA ALA A 109 5.96 -5.30 12.73
C ALA A 109 5.23 -6.66 12.67
N GLU A 110 4.14 -6.83 13.43
CA GLU A 110 3.33 -8.05 13.41
C GLU A 110 2.57 -8.18 12.09
N VAL A 111 1.96 -7.09 11.63
CA VAL A 111 1.27 -7.04 10.32
C VAL A 111 2.24 -7.36 9.19
N LEU A 112 3.45 -6.82 9.17
CA LEU A 112 4.46 -7.14 8.16
C LEU A 112 4.84 -8.61 8.21
N ARG A 113 5.07 -9.17 9.42
CA ARG A 113 5.42 -10.59 9.58
C ARG A 113 4.34 -11.50 8.99
N VAL A 114 3.08 -11.25 9.31
CA VAL A 114 1.96 -12.03 8.76
C VAL A 114 1.75 -11.74 7.28
N TRP A 115 1.84 -10.47 6.87
CA TRP A 115 1.65 -10.07 5.46
C TRP A 115 2.68 -10.69 4.53
N TYR A 116 3.94 -10.79 4.96
CA TYR A 116 5.02 -11.40 4.17
C TYR A 116 5.17 -12.92 4.38
N ALA A 117 4.39 -13.53 5.27
CA ALA A 117 4.34 -14.99 5.39
C ALA A 117 3.74 -15.64 4.13
N ASP A 118 4.15 -16.89 3.87
CA ASP A 118 3.70 -17.67 2.70
C ASP A 118 2.18 -17.77 2.61
N GLY A 119 1.50 -17.93 3.75
CA GLY A 119 0.04 -17.99 3.83
C GLY A 119 -0.72 -16.74 3.34
N ASN A 120 -0.02 -15.64 3.04
CA ASN A 120 -0.59 -14.43 2.45
C ASN A 120 -0.05 -14.13 1.04
N ALA A 121 0.79 -14.99 0.47
CA ALA A 121 1.46 -14.72 -0.81
C ALA A 121 0.46 -14.41 -1.94
N ILE A 122 -0.62 -15.19 -2.06
CA ILE A 122 -1.66 -14.99 -3.08
C ILE A 122 -2.41 -13.66 -2.86
N VAL A 123 -2.76 -13.35 -1.61
CA VAL A 123 -3.45 -12.09 -1.28
C VAL A 123 -2.55 -10.90 -1.60
N ARG A 124 -1.30 -10.97 -1.18
CA ARG A 124 -0.30 -9.91 -1.45
C ARG A 124 -0.14 -9.68 -2.94
N GLN A 125 0.05 -10.75 -3.73
CA GLN A 125 0.15 -10.62 -5.19
C GLN A 125 -1.08 -9.94 -5.80
N ARG A 126 -2.28 -10.36 -5.42
CA ARG A 126 -3.53 -9.80 -5.96
C ARG A 126 -3.74 -8.33 -5.55
N VAL A 127 -3.38 -7.98 -4.32
CA VAL A 127 -3.40 -6.58 -3.85
C VAL A 127 -2.40 -5.73 -4.65
N ASP A 128 -1.18 -6.23 -4.83
CA ASP A 128 -0.14 -5.54 -5.58
C ASP A 128 -0.56 -5.30 -7.04
N GLU A 129 -1.11 -6.32 -7.71
CA GLU A 129 -1.64 -6.20 -9.08
C GLU A 129 -2.78 -5.18 -9.17
N ALA A 130 -3.71 -5.21 -8.22
CA ALA A 130 -4.84 -4.26 -8.19
C ALA A 130 -4.36 -2.82 -7.97
N ILE A 131 -3.37 -2.62 -7.11
CA ILE A 131 -2.75 -1.32 -6.82
C ILE A 131 -2.01 -0.80 -8.06
N VAL A 132 -1.19 -1.63 -8.72
CA VAL A 132 -0.48 -1.25 -9.95
C VAL A 132 -1.47 -0.80 -11.01
N LYS A 133 -2.48 -1.63 -11.29
CA LYS A 133 -3.50 -1.33 -12.31
C LYS A 133 -4.16 0.04 -12.12
N GLN A 134 -4.31 0.50 -10.88
CA GLN A 134 -4.94 1.78 -10.58
C GLN A 134 -3.94 2.95 -10.53
N ARG A 135 -2.72 2.72 -10.01
CA ARG A 135 -1.76 3.81 -9.76
C ARG A 135 -0.82 4.08 -10.93
N ALA A 136 -0.49 3.07 -11.75
CA ALA A 136 0.37 3.27 -12.91
C ALA A 136 -0.18 4.31 -13.88
N PRO A 137 -1.49 4.34 -14.22
CA PRO A 137 -2.05 5.42 -15.04
C PRO A 137 -1.87 6.82 -14.45
N LEU A 138 -1.95 6.98 -13.12
CA LEU A 138 -1.75 8.26 -12.45
C LEU A 138 -0.30 8.76 -12.60
N LEU A 139 0.67 7.86 -12.45
CA LEU A 139 2.09 8.17 -12.66
C LEU A 139 2.39 8.46 -14.14
N THR A 140 1.74 7.75 -15.07
CA THR A 140 1.81 8.05 -16.50
C THR A 140 1.30 9.47 -16.82
N GLU A 141 0.21 9.89 -16.17
CA GLU A 141 -0.32 11.25 -16.30
C GLU A 141 0.71 12.30 -15.83
N ILE A 142 1.35 12.06 -14.67
CA ILE A 142 2.42 12.92 -14.15
C ILE A 142 3.60 12.97 -15.13
N ALA A 143 4.03 11.82 -15.66
CA ALA A 143 5.14 11.74 -16.61
C ALA A 143 4.84 12.56 -17.89
N ARG A 144 3.64 12.41 -18.45
CA ARG A 144 3.22 13.20 -19.62
C ARG A 144 3.14 14.69 -19.33
N GLN A 145 2.72 15.08 -18.12
CA GLN A 145 2.74 16.49 -17.70
C GLN A 145 4.18 17.00 -17.65
N GLY A 146 5.11 16.26 -17.05
CA GLY A 146 6.51 16.68 -16.93
C GLY A 146 7.20 16.83 -18.28
N ILE A 147 6.82 16.04 -19.29
CA ILE A 147 7.29 16.23 -20.67
C ILE A 147 6.75 17.54 -21.24
N ARG A 148 5.47 17.85 -21.06
CA ARG A 148 4.89 19.14 -21.52
C ARG A 148 5.53 20.34 -20.82
N GLU A 149 5.93 20.20 -19.58
CA GLU A 149 6.64 21.23 -18.81
C GLU A 149 8.14 21.30 -19.13
N GLY A 150 8.69 20.33 -19.89
CA GLY A 150 10.12 20.26 -20.22
C GLY A 150 11.01 19.82 -19.06
N VAL A 151 10.45 19.29 -17.97
CA VAL A 151 11.18 18.82 -16.77
C VAL A 151 11.49 17.32 -16.81
N PHE A 152 10.81 16.56 -17.67
CA PHE A 152 11.09 15.14 -17.93
C PHE A 152 11.40 14.95 -19.43
N THR A 153 12.33 14.02 -19.71
CA THR A 153 12.83 13.77 -21.07
C THR A 153 12.72 12.31 -21.51
N THR A 154 11.97 11.48 -20.73
CA THR A 154 11.73 10.08 -21.10
C THR A 154 11.10 9.96 -22.50
N VAL A 155 11.58 9.01 -23.29
CA VAL A 155 11.03 8.69 -24.62
C VAL A 155 9.91 7.64 -24.56
N PHE A 156 9.63 7.09 -23.37
CA PHE A 156 8.60 6.07 -23.12
C PHE A 156 7.59 6.53 -22.05
N PRO A 157 6.88 7.66 -22.25
CA PRO A 157 5.98 8.19 -21.23
C PRO A 157 4.84 7.23 -20.85
N ASP A 158 4.38 6.43 -21.82
CA ASP A 158 3.24 5.52 -21.62
C ASP A 158 3.58 4.30 -20.75
N GLN A 159 4.85 3.93 -20.71
CA GLN A 159 5.38 2.84 -19.88
C GLN A 159 5.94 3.33 -18.54
N ALA A 160 6.15 4.63 -18.39
CA ALA A 160 6.79 5.20 -17.21
C ALA A 160 6.02 4.86 -15.92
N GLY A 161 4.69 4.89 -15.94
CA GLY A 161 3.87 4.58 -14.78
C GLY A 161 4.05 3.16 -14.28
N ASP A 162 4.04 2.17 -15.16
CA ASP A 162 4.25 0.75 -14.82
C ASP A 162 5.67 0.51 -14.31
N ILE A 163 6.67 1.11 -14.94
CA ILE A 163 8.08 0.97 -14.54
C ILE A 163 8.30 1.59 -13.14
N ILE A 164 7.76 2.79 -12.91
CA ILE A 164 7.86 3.46 -11.60
C ILE A 164 7.14 2.62 -10.53
N MET A 165 5.95 2.08 -10.83
CA MET A 165 5.25 1.20 -9.88
C MET A 165 6.07 -0.06 -9.54
N ALA A 166 6.73 -0.69 -10.52
CA ALA A 166 7.61 -1.83 -10.28
C ALA A 166 8.79 -1.45 -9.35
N LEU A 167 9.40 -0.27 -9.55
CA LEU A 167 10.45 0.25 -8.68
C LEU A 167 9.92 0.51 -7.27
N LEU A 168 8.76 1.15 -7.11
CA LEU A 168 8.16 1.44 -5.80
C LEU A 168 7.76 0.17 -5.04
N GLN A 169 7.28 -0.87 -5.73
CA GLN A 169 7.01 -2.17 -5.13
C GLN A 169 8.31 -2.87 -4.70
N GLY A 170 9.32 -2.86 -5.55
CA GLY A 170 10.67 -3.39 -5.23
C GLY A 170 11.26 -2.71 -4.00
N MET A 171 11.19 -1.38 -3.92
CA MET A 171 11.61 -0.59 -2.77
C MET A 171 10.84 -0.99 -1.51
N GLY A 172 9.51 -1.05 -1.59
CA GLY A 172 8.66 -1.42 -0.46
C GLY A 172 8.95 -2.82 0.08
N ASN A 173 9.13 -3.80 -0.82
CA ASN A 173 9.49 -5.17 -0.45
C ASN A 173 10.88 -5.28 0.18
N THR A 174 11.84 -4.46 -0.28
CA THR A 174 13.19 -4.42 0.30
C THR A 174 13.18 -3.79 1.67
N HIS A 175 12.50 -2.65 1.86
CA HIS A 175 12.33 -2.02 3.17
C HIS A 175 11.61 -2.95 4.17
N ALA A 176 10.57 -3.65 3.74
CA ALA A 176 9.87 -4.61 4.60
C ALA A 176 10.79 -5.72 5.11
N ARG A 177 11.65 -6.30 4.24
CA ARG A 177 12.64 -7.30 4.64
C ARG A 177 13.66 -6.76 5.62
N MET A 178 14.14 -5.53 5.40
CA MET A 178 15.07 -4.85 6.34
C MET A 178 14.42 -4.62 7.71
N LEU A 179 13.14 -4.21 7.73
CA LEU A 179 12.42 -4.03 9.00
C LEU A 179 12.15 -5.37 9.72
N LEU A 180 11.86 -6.44 8.98
CA LEU A 180 11.68 -7.77 9.56
C LEU A 180 12.99 -8.30 10.17
N SER A 181 14.15 -7.98 9.59
CA SER A 181 15.46 -8.41 10.15
C SER A 181 15.78 -7.80 11.52
N LEU A 182 15.13 -6.70 11.90
CA LEU A 182 15.24 -6.15 13.26
C LEU A 182 14.72 -7.11 14.32
N ALA A 183 13.66 -7.87 14.03
CA ALA A 183 13.12 -8.90 14.91
C ALA A 183 14.08 -10.09 15.05
N ASP A 184 14.95 -10.31 14.07
CA ASP A 184 15.99 -11.34 14.06
C ASP A 184 17.31 -10.86 14.73
N GLY A 185 17.32 -9.67 15.34
CA GLY A 185 18.45 -9.14 16.10
C GLY A 185 19.48 -8.36 15.29
N CYS A 186 19.14 -7.93 14.06
CA CYS A 186 20.02 -7.05 13.29
C CYS A 186 20.19 -5.68 13.98
N ASP A 187 21.38 -5.07 13.79
CA ASP A 187 21.68 -3.75 14.34
C ASP A 187 20.76 -2.67 13.74
N GLN A 188 20.06 -1.95 14.61
CA GLN A 188 19.11 -0.91 14.23
C GLN A 188 19.72 0.17 13.35
N ARG A 189 20.94 0.61 13.69
CA ARG A 189 21.63 1.68 12.96
C ARG A 189 21.99 1.25 11.55
N SER A 190 22.50 0.01 11.40
CA SER A 190 22.78 -0.58 10.09
C SER A 190 21.54 -0.67 9.24
N VAL A 191 20.41 -1.13 9.80
CA VAL A 191 19.13 -1.23 9.07
C VAL A 191 18.63 0.15 8.62
N VAL A 192 18.78 1.19 9.45
CA VAL A 192 18.41 2.57 9.09
C VAL A 192 19.27 3.07 7.94
N ASP A 193 20.59 2.88 8.01
CA ASP A 193 21.53 3.32 6.97
C ASP A 193 21.22 2.61 5.63
N ASP A 194 20.90 1.30 5.66
CA ASP A 194 20.52 0.50 4.51
C ASP A 194 19.17 0.95 3.91
N ILE A 195 18.19 1.30 4.75
CA ILE A 195 16.89 1.85 4.29
C ILE A 195 17.12 3.18 3.57
N VAL A 196 17.92 4.09 4.15
CA VAL A 196 18.22 5.40 3.55
C VAL A 196 18.95 5.24 2.22
N ALA A 197 19.97 4.39 2.16
CA ALA A 197 20.72 4.12 0.94
C ALA A 197 19.84 3.50 -0.15
N THR A 198 19.03 2.50 0.22
CA THR A 198 18.09 1.85 -0.69
C THR A 198 17.05 2.83 -1.23
N HIS A 199 16.45 3.63 -0.36
CA HIS A 199 15.49 4.67 -0.77
C HIS A 199 16.11 5.64 -1.78
N ALA A 200 17.33 6.13 -1.51
CA ALA A 200 18.05 7.04 -2.40
C ALA A 200 18.30 6.40 -3.78
N ALA A 201 18.71 5.13 -3.82
CA ALA A 201 18.98 4.40 -5.06
C ALA A 201 17.71 4.21 -5.92
N TYR A 202 16.58 3.86 -5.29
CA TYR A 202 15.31 3.72 -6.02
C TYR A 202 14.79 5.06 -6.54
N LEU A 203 14.91 6.15 -5.78
CA LEU A 203 14.51 7.47 -6.28
C LEU A 203 15.41 7.95 -7.42
N GLU A 204 16.73 7.70 -7.35
CA GLU A 204 17.62 7.97 -8.48
C GLU A 204 17.22 7.17 -9.72
N ALA A 205 16.84 5.90 -9.57
CA ALA A 205 16.33 5.09 -10.68
C ALA A 205 15.04 5.67 -11.27
N ILE A 206 14.11 6.15 -10.46
CA ILE A 206 12.89 6.84 -10.93
C ILE A 206 13.22 8.12 -11.69
N GLU A 207 14.15 8.95 -11.17
CA GLU A 207 14.63 10.15 -11.87
C GLU A 207 15.22 9.82 -13.24
N ARG A 208 16.00 8.74 -13.34
CA ARG A 208 16.58 8.27 -14.61
C ARG A 208 15.52 7.77 -15.58
N VAL A 209 14.51 7.01 -15.12
CA VAL A 209 13.39 6.55 -15.94
C VAL A 209 12.64 7.72 -16.56
N LEU A 210 12.45 8.79 -15.79
CA LEU A 210 11.77 9.99 -16.25
C LEU A 210 12.68 10.92 -17.06
N GLY A 211 14.01 10.75 -17.01
CA GLY A 211 14.97 11.73 -17.53
C GLY A 211 14.87 13.05 -16.79
N ALA A 212 14.56 13.02 -15.51
CA ALA A 212 14.49 14.17 -14.62
C ALA A 212 15.90 14.62 -14.17
N LEU A 213 16.01 15.85 -13.67
CA LEU A 213 17.26 16.32 -13.08
C LEU A 213 17.63 15.47 -11.86
N PRO A 214 18.93 15.12 -11.67
CA PRO A 214 19.39 14.42 -10.48
C PRO A 214 19.00 15.17 -9.20
N ASN A 215 18.57 14.44 -8.17
CA ASN A 215 18.13 14.98 -6.89
C ASN A 215 16.94 15.96 -6.98
N SER A 216 16.08 15.79 -7.97
CA SER A 216 14.81 16.53 -8.09
C SER A 216 13.73 16.00 -7.13
N LEU A 217 13.92 14.80 -6.56
CA LEU A 217 13.05 14.18 -5.57
C LEU A 217 13.71 14.19 -4.19
N ASP A 218 12.92 14.44 -3.14
CA ASP A 218 13.41 14.44 -1.76
C ASP A 218 13.84 13.05 -1.31
N ARG A 219 14.99 12.94 -0.69
CA ARG A 219 15.55 11.71 -0.15
C ARG A 219 15.09 11.48 1.29
N ALA A 220 14.99 10.21 1.70
CA ALA A 220 14.70 9.88 3.09
C ALA A 220 15.76 10.44 4.03
N ASN A 221 15.29 11.02 5.15
CA ASN A 221 16.18 11.55 6.20
C ASN A 221 16.44 10.44 7.23
N ALA A 222 17.72 10.14 7.52
CA ALA A 222 18.13 9.11 8.47
C ALA A 222 17.50 9.30 9.86
N GLN A 223 17.37 10.55 10.33
CA GLN A 223 16.74 10.84 11.62
C GLN A 223 15.25 10.49 11.63
N ALA A 224 14.53 10.77 10.54
CA ALA A 224 13.11 10.41 10.40
C ALA A 224 12.93 8.90 10.32
N VAL A 225 13.80 8.20 9.57
CA VAL A 225 13.80 6.73 9.48
C VAL A 225 14.12 6.10 10.83
N MET A 226 15.13 6.61 11.56
CA MET A 226 15.49 6.16 12.91
C MET A 226 14.32 6.33 13.88
N ALA A 227 13.68 7.50 13.90
CA ALA A 227 12.52 7.76 14.77
C ALA A 227 11.35 6.78 14.45
N TRP A 228 11.17 6.43 13.18
CA TRP A 228 10.17 5.47 12.76
C TRP A 228 10.53 4.03 13.20
N VAL A 229 11.77 3.59 12.98
CA VAL A 229 12.24 2.26 13.38
C VAL A 229 12.18 2.09 14.90
N THR A 230 12.59 3.11 15.66
CA THR A 230 12.49 3.10 17.14
C THR A 230 11.05 2.98 17.62
N ALA A 231 10.11 3.69 16.99
CA ALA A 231 8.70 3.62 17.34
C ALA A 231 8.08 2.22 17.08
N LEU A 232 8.61 1.45 16.10
CA LEU A 232 8.20 0.07 15.84
C LEU A 232 8.67 -0.92 16.91
N GLN A 233 9.82 -0.68 17.57
CA GLN A 233 10.37 -1.57 18.59
C GLN A 233 9.74 -1.37 19.98
N HIS A 234 9.13 -0.21 20.24
CA HIS A 234 8.49 0.12 21.52
C HIS A 234 6.98 -0.10 21.51
N ALA A 235 6.44 -0.76 20.47
CA ALA A 235 5.01 -1.08 20.34
C ALA A 235 4.65 -2.46 20.94
N ASP A 236 5.57 -3.10 21.70
CA ASP A 236 5.36 -4.35 22.45
C ASP A 236 4.71 -4.10 23.82
#